data_55d63e3a9147a45d1bbb24516d1f86d6
#
_entry.id   55d63e3a9147a45d1bbb24516d1f86d6
#
_cell.length_a   1.000
_cell.length_b   1.000
_cell.length_c   1.000
_cell.angle_alpha   90.00
_cell.angle_beta   90.00
_cell.angle_gamma   90.00
#
_symmetry.space_group_name_H-M   'P 1'
#
loop_
_entity.id
_entity.type
_entity.pdbx_description
1 polymer ?
#
loop_
_entity_poly.entity_id
_entity_poly.type
_entity_poly.pdbx_seq_one_letter_code
_entity_poly.pdbx_strand_id
1 'polypeptide(L)'
;KNSFSRNPEYMRNKIDDAVDIKDVRSFLRNHPDFFDNNSDILETMVIHHKTDGAISIVERHLQKLQEKNKLLNEKLNHLIENADQNQKIFESVMTLTLKILSAHDLKSFLDILSDSFKNDFKLEFYSLILFDDDISVDHPFVISTSQIELEEKIPRLISLKEPIGGQFSSEDFHALFNHSDQINNSVAICKIGQEIPL
;
A
#
# COMPACT_ATOMS: atom_id res chain seq x y z
N LYS A 1 -25.96 -41.69 -19.09
CA LYS A 1 -25.44 -40.28 -19.17
C LYS A 1 -26.35 -39.43 -18.33
N ASN A 2 -26.05 -39.34 -17.03
CA ASN A 2 -26.79 -38.48 -16.10
C ASN A 2 -25.84 -37.38 -15.67
N SER A 3 -26.05 -36.21 -16.22
CA SER A 3 -25.46 -34.96 -15.76
C SER A 3 -26.27 -34.42 -14.58
N PHE A 4 -25.84 -34.70 -13.36
CA PHE A 4 -26.38 -34.02 -12.17
C PHE A 4 -25.80 -32.62 -12.11
N SER A 5 -26.58 -31.64 -12.52
CA SER A 5 -26.37 -30.23 -12.29
C SER A 5 -26.40 -29.98 -10.77
N ARG A 6 -25.25 -29.66 -10.18
CA ARG A 6 -25.14 -29.18 -8.78
C ARG A 6 -25.67 -27.76 -8.73
N ASN A 7 -26.93 -27.59 -8.38
CA ASN A 7 -27.51 -26.29 -8.10
C ASN A 7 -27.14 -25.85 -6.67
N PRO A 8 -26.42 -24.73 -6.50
CA PRO A 8 -25.99 -24.22 -5.18
C PRO A 8 -27.18 -23.88 -4.25
N GLU A 9 -28.34 -23.51 -4.81
CA GLU A 9 -29.54 -23.22 -4.03
C GLU A 9 -30.15 -24.48 -3.36
N TYR A 10 -29.99 -25.64 -3.99
CA TYR A 10 -30.50 -26.90 -3.42
C TYR A 10 -29.68 -27.37 -2.20
N MET A 11 -28.41 -26.99 -2.13
CA MET A 11 -27.55 -27.28 -0.96
C MET A 11 -27.80 -26.33 0.22
N ARG A 12 -28.22 -25.08 -0.05
CA ARG A 12 -28.50 -24.08 1.00
C ARG A 12 -29.76 -24.45 1.80
N ASN A 13 -30.81 -24.93 1.14
CA ASN A 13 -32.06 -25.36 1.80
C ASN A 13 -31.90 -26.66 2.60
N LYS A 14 -30.91 -27.50 2.31
CA LYS A 14 -30.71 -28.76 3.00
C LYS A 14 -29.95 -28.65 4.33
N ILE A 15 -29.26 -27.55 4.56
CA ILE A 15 -28.56 -27.29 5.82
C ILE A 15 -29.48 -26.62 6.84
N ASP A 16 -30.45 -25.81 6.38
CA ASP A 16 -31.50 -25.20 7.22
C ASP A 16 -32.52 -26.19 7.79
N ASP A 17 -32.73 -27.33 7.13
CA ASP A 17 -33.67 -28.37 7.59
C ASP A 17 -33.08 -29.33 8.63
N ALA A 18 -31.80 -29.21 8.97
CA ALA A 18 -31.13 -30.20 9.84
C ALA A 18 -31.23 -29.89 11.34
N VAL A 19 -31.62 -28.67 11.72
CA VAL A 19 -31.73 -28.27 13.14
C VAL A 19 -33.10 -27.70 13.42
N ASP A 20 -33.95 -28.44 14.17
CA ASP A 20 -35.27 -27.91 14.57
C ASP A 20 -35.08 -26.76 15.58
N ILE A 21 -35.80 -25.66 15.36
CA ILE A 21 -35.84 -24.51 16.26
C ILE A 21 -36.20 -24.92 17.70
N LYS A 22 -36.98 -25.99 17.86
CA LYS A 22 -37.36 -26.54 19.14
C LYS A 22 -36.15 -27.13 19.87
N ASP A 23 -35.26 -27.80 19.13
CA ASP A 23 -34.04 -28.39 19.69
C ASP A 23 -33.07 -27.31 20.15
N VAL A 24 -32.89 -26.24 19.36
CA VAL A 24 -32.09 -25.06 19.74
C VAL A 24 -32.66 -24.40 21.01
N ARG A 25 -33.99 -24.21 21.08
CA ARG A 25 -34.63 -23.66 22.27
C ARG A 25 -34.45 -24.53 23.51
N SER A 26 -34.58 -25.86 23.36
CA SER A 26 -34.38 -26.80 24.43
C SER A 26 -32.96 -26.81 24.91
N PHE A 27 -31.98 -26.78 23.99
CA PHE A 27 -30.57 -26.70 24.29
C PHE A 27 -30.24 -25.44 25.08
N LEU A 28 -30.63 -24.26 24.61
CA LEU A 28 -30.36 -22.99 25.29
C LEU A 28 -31.04 -22.85 26.66
N ARG A 29 -32.20 -23.48 26.84
CA ARG A 29 -32.85 -23.54 28.16
C ARG A 29 -32.10 -24.40 29.18
N ASN A 30 -31.48 -25.45 28.70
CA ASN A 30 -30.72 -26.39 29.54
C ASN A 30 -29.26 -25.91 29.79
N HIS A 31 -28.81 -24.94 29.01
CA HIS A 31 -27.46 -24.38 29.12
C HIS A 31 -27.54 -22.84 29.18
N PRO A 32 -27.99 -22.27 30.31
CA PRO A 32 -28.17 -20.81 30.44
C PRO A 32 -26.85 -20.02 30.34
N ASP A 33 -25.73 -20.65 30.65
CA ASP A 33 -24.36 -20.14 30.58
C ASP A 33 -23.70 -20.31 29.20
N PHE A 34 -24.46 -20.78 28.20
CA PHE A 34 -23.95 -21.01 26.84
C PHE A 34 -23.30 -19.75 26.24
N PHE A 35 -23.95 -18.61 26.39
CA PHE A 35 -23.46 -17.34 25.82
C PHE A 35 -22.32 -16.73 26.65
N ASP A 36 -22.21 -17.04 27.93
CA ASP A 36 -21.07 -16.61 28.77
C ASP A 36 -19.78 -17.34 28.34
N ASN A 37 -19.92 -18.61 27.92
CA ASN A 37 -18.82 -19.43 27.42
C ASN A 37 -18.52 -19.21 25.91
N ASN A 38 -19.43 -18.59 25.17
CA ASN A 38 -19.32 -18.34 23.73
C ASN A 38 -19.64 -16.88 23.40
N SER A 39 -18.89 -15.96 23.97
CA SER A 39 -19.10 -14.52 23.82
C SER A 39 -18.91 -14.03 22.38
N ASP A 40 -18.08 -14.72 21.57
CA ASP A 40 -17.86 -14.48 20.15
C ASP A 40 -19.15 -14.62 19.32
N ILE A 41 -20.03 -15.57 19.70
CA ILE A 41 -21.34 -15.75 19.07
C ILE A 41 -22.23 -14.54 19.35
N LEU A 42 -22.25 -14.06 20.60
CA LEU A 42 -23.03 -12.87 20.97
C LEU A 42 -22.58 -11.60 20.23
N GLU A 43 -21.26 -11.45 19.99
CA GLU A 43 -20.72 -10.30 19.27
C GLU A 43 -21.17 -10.27 17.80
N THR A 44 -21.42 -11.42 17.21
CA THR A 44 -21.86 -11.55 15.81
C THR A 44 -23.39 -11.60 15.64
N MET A 45 -24.14 -11.86 16.72
CA MET A 45 -25.59 -11.95 16.66
C MET A 45 -26.26 -10.58 16.61
N VAL A 46 -27.15 -10.41 15.64
CA VAL A 46 -28.05 -9.24 15.56
C VAL A 46 -29.30 -9.53 16.39
N ILE A 47 -29.33 -9.07 17.64
CA ILE A 47 -30.49 -9.26 18.52
C ILE A 47 -31.43 -8.06 18.37
N HIS A 48 -32.55 -8.27 17.70
CA HIS A 48 -33.60 -7.27 17.57
C HIS A 48 -34.55 -7.37 18.77
N HIS A 49 -34.52 -6.37 19.66
CA HIS A 49 -35.57 -6.23 20.66
C HIS A 49 -36.81 -5.65 20.00
N LYS A 50 -37.91 -6.42 20.00
CA LYS A 50 -39.25 -5.90 19.64
C LYS A 50 -39.70 -4.93 20.74
N THR A 51 -39.29 -3.72 20.70
CA THR A 51 -39.91 -2.62 21.44
C THR A 51 -40.83 -1.91 20.46
N ASP A 52 -42.09 -1.80 20.79
CA ASP A 52 -43.12 -1.14 19.97
C ASP A 52 -42.65 0.29 19.58
N GLY A 53 -42.03 0.40 18.39
CA GLY A 53 -41.69 1.66 17.74
C GLY A 53 -40.57 2.52 18.33
N ALA A 54 -40.04 2.22 19.51
CA ALA A 54 -38.91 2.94 20.10
C ALA A 54 -37.62 2.09 20.06
N ILE A 55 -36.63 2.49 19.26
CA ILE A 55 -35.30 1.89 19.31
C ILE A 55 -34.76 2.15 20.72
N SER A 56 -34.42 1.05 21.44
CA SER A 56 -33.81 1.18 22.77
C SER A 56 -32.54 2.03 22.70
N ILE A 57 -32.39 3.00 23.60
CA ILE A 57 -31.18 3.84 23.69
C ILE A 57 -29.93 2.96 23.86
N VAL A 58 -30.07 1.85 24.58
CA VAL A 58 -28.99 0.86 24.79
C VAL A 58 -28.60 0.19 23.48
N GLU A 59 -29.58 -0.23 22.68
CA GLU A 59 -29.31 -0.86 21.37
C GLU A 59 -28.59 0.11 20.41
N ARG A 60 -29.04 1.37 20.38
CA ARG A 60 -28.36 2.42 19.61
C ARG A 60 -26.93 2.70 20.10
N HIS A 61 -26.72 2.59 21.41
CA HIS A 61 -25.39 2.76 22.00
C HIS A 61 -24.46 1.59 21.66
N LEU A 62 -24.97 0.36 21.73
CA LEU A 62 -24.24 -0.84 21.33
C LEU A 62 -23.84 -0.81 19.86
N GLN A 63 -24.76 -0.43 18.95
CA GLN A 63 -24.45 -0.26 17.54
C GLN A 63 -23.31 0.74 17.32
N LYS A 64 -23.38 1.90 17.97
CA LYS A 64 -22.32 2.90 17.87
C LYS A 64 -20.98 2.40 18.41
N LEU A 65 -20.97 1.60 19.46
CA LEU A 65 -19.76 1.00 20.01
C LEU A 65 -19.17 -0.04 19.05
N GLN A 66 -20.00 -0.85 18.44
CA GLN A 66 -19.59 -1.84 17.41
C GLN A 66 -19.00 -1.14 16.18
N GLU A 67 -19.68 -0.11 15.66
CA GLU A 67 -19.16 0.70 14.54
C GLU A 67 -17.82 1.35 14.88
N LYS A 68 -17.71 1.91 16.10
CA LYS A 68 -16.44 2.52 16.56
C LYS A 68 -15.33 1.48 16.71
N ASN A 69 -15.64 0.30 17.21
CA ASN A 69 -14.67 -0.78 17.35
C ASN A 69 -14.18 -1.24 15.97
N LYS A 70 -15.11 -1.46 15.02
CA LYS A 70 -14.77 -1.78 13.63
C LYS A 70 -13.85 -0.75 13.01
N LEU A 71 -14.19 0.54 13.13
CA LEU A 71 -13.37 1.64 12.60
C LEU A 71 -11.97 1.68 13.24
N LEU A 72 -11.88 1.41 14.55
CA LEU A 72 -10.59 1.38 15.24
C LEU A 72 -9.73 0.21 14.76
N ASN A 73 -10.32 -0.96 14.57
CA ASN A 73 -9.62 -2.13 14.04
C ASN A 73 -9.13 -1.91 12.60
N GLU A 74 -9.94 -1.28 11.74
CA GLU A 74 -9.53 -0.90 10.39
C GLU A 74 -8.33 0.06 10.42
N LYS A 75 -8.37 1.09 11.26
CA LYS A 75 -7.25 2.02 11.44
C LYS A 75 -6.00 1.33 11.98
N LEU A 76 -6.16 0.41 12.92
CA LEU A 76 -5.05 -0.36 13.48
C LEU A 76 -4.37 -1.20 12.39
N ASN A 77 -5.16 -1.90 11.58
CA ASN A 77 -4.64 -2.70 10.47
C ASN A 77 -3.86 -1.83 9.47
N HIS A 78 -4.40 -0.67 9.09
CA HIS A 78 -3.68 0.27 8.24
C HIS A 78 -2.37 0.77 8.84
N LEU A 79 -2.33 1.02 10.15
CA LEU A 79 -1.09 1.42 10.83
C LEU A 79 -0.05 0.29 10.82
N ILE A 80 -0.48 -0.96 11.02
CA ILE A 80 0.41 -2.13 10.95
C ILE A 80 0.95 -2.29 9.53
N GLU A 81 0.09 -2.23 8.51
CA GLU A 81 0.50 -2.31 7.11
C GLU A 81 1.52 -1.22 6.74
N ASN A 82 1.27 0.03 7.17
CA ASN A 82 2.20 1.13 6.95
C ASN A 82 3.54 0.92 7.68
N ALA A 83 3.50 0.39 8.91
CA ALA A 83 4.70 0.08 9.67
C ALA A 83 5.55 -1.00 8.97
N ASP A 84 4.91 -2.06 8.48
CA ASP A 84 5.58 -3.13 7.73
C ASP A 84 6.19 -2.61 6.42
N GLN A 85 5.48 -1.73 5.71
CA GLN A 85 6.01 -1.10 4.49
C GLN A 85 7.21 -0.21 4.81
N ASN A 86 7.13 0.62 5.84
CA ASN A 86 8.22 1.48 6.26
C ASN A 86 9.46 0.66 6.68
N GLN A 87 9.24 -0.46 7.39
CA GLN A 87 10.33 -1.36 7.78
C GLN A 87 11.04 -1.94 6.54
N LYS A 88 10.29 -2.39 5.54
CA LYS A 88 10.88 -2.92 4.29
C LYS A 88 11.68 -1.86 3.54
N ILE A 89 11.15 -0.62 3.45
CA ILE A 89 11.86 0.50 2.83
C ILE A 89 13.17 0.78 3.59
N PHE A 90 13.11 0.81 4.92
CA PHE A 90 14.29 1.03 5.76
C PHE A 90 15.36 -0.03 5.52
N GLU A 91 14.99 -1.31 5.51
CA GLU A 91 15.89 -2.43 5.23
C GLU A 91 16.53 -2.33 3.84
N SER A 92 15.74 -1.95 2.82
CA SER A 92 16.24 -1.74 1.46
C SER A 92 17.24 -0.58 1.40
N VAL A 93 16.93 0.53 2.07
CA VAL A 93 17.84 1.70 2.15
C VAL A 93 19.13 1.34 2.87
N MET A 94 19.06 0.63 3.99
CA MET A 94 20.26 0.18 4.72
C MET A 94 21.12 -0.74 3.86
N THR A 95 20.49 -1.68 3.16
CA THR A 95 21.19 -2.61 2.26
C THR A 95 21.85 -1.86 1.11
N LEU A 96 21.15 -0.93 0.48
CA LEU A 96 21.70 -0.08 -0.58
C LEU A 96 22.90 0.74 -0.06
N THR A 97 22.78 1.36 1.13
CA THR A 97 23.85 2.13 1.73
C THR A 97 25.11 1.29 1.92
N LEU A 98 24.99 0.07 2.45
CA LEU A 98 26.12 -0.84 2.62
C LEU A 98 26.73 -1.25 1.29
N LYS A 99 25.91 -1.55 0.28
CA LYS A 99 26.38 -1.87 -1.08
C LYS A 99 27.15 -0.70 -1.68
N ILE A 100 26.63 0.53 -1.56
CA ILE A 100 27.29 1.76 -2.08
C ILE A 100 28.64 1.99 -1.41
N LEU A 101 28.74 1.81 -0.09
CA LEU A 101 30.01 1.95 0.63
C LEU A 101 31.06 0.92 0.19
N SER A 102 30.66 -0.16 -0.42
CA SER A 102 31.59 -1.18 -0.99
C SER A 102 31.98 -0.91 -2.43
N ALA A 103 31.40 0.09 -3.10
CA ALA A 103 31.74 0.44 -4.47
C ALA A 103 33.16 1.04 -4.54
N HIS A 104 33.96 0.56 -5.49
CA HIS A 104 35.33 0.99 -5.65
C HIS A 104 35.52 2.00 -6.78
N ASP A 105 34.58 2.07 -7.70
CA ASP A 105 34.58 2.97 -8.84
C ASP A 105 33.15 3.43 -9.20
N LEU A 106 33.09 4.43 -10.08
CA LEU A 106 31.82 5.01 -10.51
C LEU A 106 30.93 3.98 -11.22
N LYS A 107 31.50 3.10 -11.99
CA LYS A 107 30.75 2.07 -12.71
C LYS A 107 30.08 1.10 -11.73
N SER A 108 30.83 0.56 -10.78
CA SER A 108 30.30 -0.32 -9.72
C SER A 108 29.21 0.39 -8.90
N PHE A 109 29.39 1.68 -8.61
CA PHE A 109 28.39 2.49 -7.92
C PHE A 109 27.07 2.57 -8.72
N LEU A 110 27.15 2.84 -10.03
CA LEU A 110 25.98 2.93 -10.89
C LEU A 110 25.30 1.56 -11.07
N ASP A 111 26.07 0.50 -11.24
CA ASP A 111 25.53 -0.88 -11.34
C ASP A 111 24.76 -1.25 -10.05
N ILE A 112 25.30 -0.92 -8.87
CA ILE A 112 24.65 -1.13 -7.57
C ILE A 112 23.34 -0.36 -7.46
N LEU A 113 23.35 0.92 -7.85
CA LEU A 113 22.14 1.75 -7.85
C LEU A 113 21.06 1.16 -8.77
N SER A 114 21.43 0.83 -9.99
CA SER A 114 20.53 0.24 -10.98
C SER A 114 19.89 -1.05 -10.47
N ASP A 115 20.73 -1.95 -9.95
CA ASP A 115 20.26 -3.23 -9.41
C ASP A 115 19.30 -3.05 -8.23
N SER A 116 19.64 -2.17 -7.30
CA SER A 116 18.80 -1.91 -6.14
C SER A 116 17.48 -1.21 -6.51
N PHE A 117 17.50 -0.23 -7.41
CA PHE A 117 16.27 0.41 -7.88
C PHE A 117 15.32 -0.57 -8.55
N LYS A 118 15.85 -1.46 -9.37
CA LYS A 118 15.07 -2.47 -10.07
C LYS A 118 14.57 -3.59 -9.15
N ASN A 119 15.44 -4.15 -8.31
CA ASN A 119 15.15 -5.39 -7.57
C ASN A 119 14.67 -5.12 -6.14
N ASP A 120 15.32 -4.20 -5.41
CA ASP A 120 15.01 -3.93 -4.00
C ASP A 120 13.82 -2.97 -3.88
N PHE A 121 13.82 -1.88 -4.67
CA PHE A 121 12.75 -0.86 -4.67
C PHE A 121 11.66 -1.12 -5.71
N LYS A 122 11.90 -2.00 -6.68
CA LYS A 122 10.96 -2.37 -7.76
C LYS A 122 10.45 -1.16 -8.54
N LEU A 123 11.35 -0.20 -8.79
CA LEU A 123 11.04 0.96 -9.60
C LEU A 123 10.96 0.56 -11.07
N GLU A 124 9.92 0.98 -11.75
CA GLU A 124 9.71 0.71 -13.17
C GLU A 124 10.58 1.65 -14.03
N PHE A 125 10.63 2.92 -13.62
CA PHE A 125 11.45 3.95 -14.28
C PHE A 125 12.31 4.67 -13.25
N TYR A 126 13.57 4.88 -13.59
CA TYR A 126 14.52 5.66 -12.80
C TYR A 126 15.60 6.18 -13.72
N SER A 127 16.11 7.37 -13.41
CA SER A 127 17.21 8.01 -14.11
C SER A 127 18.07 8.80 -13.15
N LEU A 128 19.35 8.90 -13.46
CA LEU A 128 20.30 9.79 -12.82
C LEU A 128 20.70 10.84 -13.84
N ILE A 129 20.41 12.10 -13.56
CA ILE A 129 20.74 13.21 -14.43
C ILE A 129 22.01 13.88 -13.91
N LEU A 130 23.05 13.89 -14.71
CA LEU A 130 24.31 14.54 -14.43
C LEU A 130 24.42 15.85 -15.19
N PHE A 131 24.81 16.92 -14.51
CA PHE A 131 24.99 18.27 -15.04
C PHE A 131 26.48 18.59 -15.28
N ASP A 132 27.22 17.64 -15.78
CA ASP A 132 28.66 17.82 -16.01
C ASP A 132 28.99 17.33 -17.42
N ASP A 133 29.47 18.27 -18.26
CA ASP A 133 29.84 17.98 -19.66
C ASP A 133 31.19 17.21 -19.74
N ASP A 134 32.00 17.22 -18.67
CA ASP A 134 33.29 16.56 -18.63
C ASP A 134 33.20 15.09 -18.22
N ILE A 135 32.09 14.68 -17.60
CA ILE A 135 31.86 13.30 -17.16
C ILE A 135 30.97 12.56 -18.16
N SER A 136 31.58 11.93 -19.14
CA SER A 136 30.87 11.00 -20.02
C SER A 136 30.74 9.62 -19.35
N VAL A 137 29.56 9.30 -18.86
CA VAL A 137 29.25 7.98 -18.27
C VAL A 137 28.28 7.25 -19.21
N ASP A 138 28.78 6.20 -19.81
CA ASP A 138 27.95 5.31 -20.63
C ASP A 138 27.23 4.29 -19.74
N HIS A 139 26.06 4.67 -19.23
CA HIS A 139 25.22 3.79 -18.44
C HIS A 139 23.74 3.99 -18.80
N PRO A 140 22.92 2.93 -18.93
CA PRO A 140 21.56 3.00 -19.47
C PRO A 140 20.60 3.95 -18.76
N PHE A 141 20.77 4.17 -17.45
CA PHE A 141 19.90 5.07 -16.69
C PHE A 141 20.51 6.44 -16.40
N VAL A 142 21.72 6.71 -16.89
CA VAL A 142 22.40 7.99 -16.72
C VAL A 142 22.11 8.87 -17.94
N ILE A 143 21.65 10.08 -17.69
CA ILE A 143 21.38 11.10 -18.70
C ILE A 143 22.33 12.28 -18.39
N SER A 144 23.21 12.61 -19.34
CA SER A 144 24.05 13.80 -19.27
C SER A 144 23.36 14.91 -20.03
N THR A 145 23.11 16.03 -19.36
CA THR A 145 22.50 17.23 -20.00
C THR A 145 22.96 18.48 -19.25
N SER A 146 22.91 19.61 -19.91
CA SER A 146 23.21 20.87 -19.21
C SER A 146 22.06 21.24 -18.27
N GLN A 147 22.41 21.90 -17.15
CA GLN A 147 21.42 22.38 -16.21
C GLN A 147 20.43 23.34 -16.90
N ILE A 148 20.91 24.19 -17.81
CA ILE A 148 20.10 25.16 -18.54
C ILE A 148 19.04 24.46 -19.41
N GLU A 149 19.43 23.43 -20.15
CA GLU A 149 18.48 22.69 -21.01
C GLU A 149 17.39 21.98 -20.21
N LEU A 150 17.71 21.45 -19.03
CA LEU A 150 16.73 20.81 -18.18
C LEU A 150 15.79 21.83 -17.53
N GLU A 151 16.33 22.99 -17.11
CA GLU A 151 15.57 24.10 -16.53
C GLU A 151 14.59 24.71 -17.54
N GLU A 152 14.96 24.81 -18.81
CA GLU A 152 14.06 25.24 -19.89
C GLU A 152 12.92 24.26 -20.10
N LYS A 153 13.19 22.96 -20.04
CA LYS A 153 12.17 21.91 -20.22
C LYS A 153 11.26 21.76 -19.00
N ILE A 154 11.84 21.86 -17.80
CA ILE A 154 11.11 21.62 -16.54
C ILE A 154 11.46 22.73 -15.52
N PRO A 155 10.84 23.92 -15.64
CA PRO A 155 11.15 25.08 -14.79
C PRO A 155 10.99 24.83 -13.27
N ARG A 156 10.17 23.84 -12.91
CA ARG A 156 9.96 23.47 -11.49
C ARG A 156 11.21 22.92 -10.80
N LEU A 157 12.22 22.47 -11.56
CA LEU A 157 13.44 21.89 -11.00
C LEU A 157 14.42 22.95 -10.49
N ILE A 158 14.27 24.21 -10.89
CA ILE A 158 15.18 25.32 -10.54
C ILE A 158 15.25 25.54 -9.01
N SER A 159 14.14 25.38 -8.33
CA SER A 159 13.99 25.74 -6.91
C SER A 159 13.99 24.56 -5.96
N LEU A 160 14.42 23.37 -6.41
CA LEU A 160 14.44 22.18 -5.58
C LEU A 160 15.47 22.29 -4.45
N LYS A 161 14.99 22.58 -3.25
CA LYS A 161 15.74 22.45 -1.99
C LYS A 161 15.48 21.13 -1.28
N GLU A 162 14.32 20.54 -1.54
CA GLU A 162 13.86 19.30 -0.92
C GLU A 162 13.35 18.33 -2.01
N PRO A 163 13.37 17.02 -1.75
CA PRO A 163 12.76 16.06 -2.67
C PRO A 163 11.28 16.38 -2.92
N ILE A 164 10.88 16.37 -4.18
CA ILE A 164 9.48 16.56 -4.55
C ILE A 164 8.91 15.28 -5.16
N GLY A 165 7.66 14.98 -4.83
CA GLY A 165 6.88 13.93 -5.46
C GLY A 165 5.59 14.51 -6.00
N GLY A 166 5.14 14.04 -7.16
CA GLY A 166 3.89 14.51 -7.73
C GLY A 166 3.60 13.99 -9.13
N GLN A 167 2.53 14.51 -9.69
CA GLN A 167 2.17 14.23 -11.09
C GLN A 167 2.93 15.18 -12.02
N PHE A 168 3.50 14.61 -13.06
CA PHE A 168 4.23 15.31 -14.10
C PHE A 168 3.53 15.12 -15.46
N SER A 169 3.73 16.04 -16.38
CA SER A 169 3.22 15.91 -17.73
C SER A 169 3.98 14.81 -18.50
N SER A 170 3.39 14.33 -19.59
CA SER A 170 4.06 13.35 -20.46
C SER A 170 5.35 13.91 -21.05
N GLU A 171 5.39 15.21 -21.32
CA GLU A 171 6.58 15.90 -21.83
C GLU A 171 7.70 15.97 -20.78
N ASP A 172 7.36 16.28 -19.53
CA ASP A 172 8.30 16.26 -18.41
C ASP A 172 8.86 14.85 -18.18
N PHE A 173 7.98 13.85 -18.24
CA PHE A 173 8.36 12.44 -18.08
C PHE A 173 9.36 12.00 -19.15
N HIS A 174 9.12 12.41 -20.40
CA HIS A 174 10.03 12.17 -21.51
C HIS A 174 11.42 12.79 -21.30
N ALA A 175 11.44 14.02 -20.80
CA ALA A 175 12.70 14.71 -20.52
C ALA A 175 13.51 14.06 -19.38
N LEU A 176 12.82 13.42 -18.41
CA LEU A 176 13.44 12.80 -17.24
C LEU A 176 13.89 11.36 -17.48
N PHE A 177 13.20 10.58 -18.32
CA PHE A 177 13.44 9.14 -18.41
C PHE A 177 13.83 8.64 -19.81
N ASN A 178 13.81 9.50 -20.82
CA ASN A 178 14.14 9.13 -22.20
C ASN A 178 13.29 7.98 -22.79
N HIS A 179 12.16 7.65 -22.17
CA HIS A 179 11.21 6.61 -22.56
C HIS A 179 9.79 7.15 -22.60
N SER A 180 9.01 6.77 -23.60
CA SER A 180 7.83 7.54 -23.98
C SER A 180 6.48 6.87 -23.90
N ASP A 181 6.37 5.60 -23.74
CA ASP A 181 5.13 4.91 -24.08
C ASP A 181 4.22 4.53 -22.89
N GLN A 182 4.61 4.80 -21.67
CA GLN A 182 3.76 4.53 -20.50
C GLN A 182 3.53 5.81 -19.70
N ILE A 183 2.26 6.17 -19.57
CA ILE A 183 1.80 7.32 -18.80
C ILE A 183 1.77 6.92 -17.32
N ASN A 184 2.92 6.87 -16.67
CA ASN A 184 2.98 6.82 -15.23
C ASN A 184 3.21 8.25 -14.73
N ASN A 185 2.13 8.92 -14.32
CA ASN A 185 2.16 10.37 -14.05
C ASN A 185 2.75 10.73 -12.69
N SER A 186 3.21 9.76 -11.89
CA SER A 186 3.76 10.01 -10.56
C SER A 186 5.27 9.83 -10.56
N VAL A 187 5.99 10.91 -10.32
CA VAL A 187 7.45 10.95 -10.29
C VAL A 187 7.94 11.54 -8.97
N ALA A 188 9.03 11.01 -8.45
CA ALA A 188 9.77 11.61 -7.34
C ALA A 188 11.13 12.09 -7.85
N ILE A 189 11.50 13.32 -7.52
CA ILE A 189 12.77 13.95 -7.93
C ILE A 189 13.49 14.44 -6.70
N CYS A 190 14.79 14.13 -6.64
CA CYS A 190 15.70 14.59 -5.59
C CYS A 190 16.95 15.18 -6.21
N LYS A 191 17.31 16.39 -5.83
CA LYS A 191 18.61 16.98 -6.18
C LYS A 191 19.68 16.41 -5.26
N ILE A 192 20.72 15.83 -5.84
CA ILE A 192 21.87 15.28 -5.12
C ILE A 192 23.05 16.21 -5.33
N GLY A 193 23.79 16.50 -4.28
CA GLY A 193 24.89 17.46 -4.30
C GLY A 193 24.43 18.83 -3.81
N GLN A 194 25.15 19.36 -2.84
CA GLN A 194 25.05 20.76 -2.43
C GLN A 194 26.24 21.50 -3.05
N GLU A 195 25.99 22.69 -3.56
CA GLU A 195 27.08 23.65 -3.71
C GLU A 195 27.67 23.84 -2.31
N ILE A 196 28.88 23.32 -2.08
CA ILE A 196 29.66 23.67 -0.90
C ILE A 196 30.07 25.13 -1.17
N PRO A 197 29.52 26.09 -0.42
CA PRO A 197 30.01 27.47 -0.58
C PRO A 197 31.48 27.46 -0.20
N LEU A 198 32.34 27.82 -1.18
CA LEU A 198 33.76 28.06 -0.98
C LEU A 198 33.97 29.26 -0.07
#